data_9e853704a6f7c6619d744c85181b5805
#
_entry.id   9e853704a6f7c6619d744c85181b5805
#
_cell.length_a   1.000
_cell.length_b   1.000
_cell.length_c   1.000
_cell.angle_alpha   90.00
_cell.angle_beta   90.00
_cell.angle_gamma   90.00
#
_symmetry.space_group_name_H-M   'P 1'
#
loop_
_entity.id
_entity.type
_entity.pdbx_description
1 polymer ?
#
loop_
_entity_poly.entity_id
_entity_poly.type
_entity_poly.pdbx_seq_one_letter_code
_entity_poly.pdbx_strand_id
1 'polypeptide(L)'
;MNAIKRLFNWLRRLLFKPSTQIGLGILIIIGFAGGVWFWAGFTASMDATNTEEFCLSCHTMEDNMLPELKKTVHFKNRTGVRAYCSDCHVPHDFTDKMARKMQASREVLSEIMGDIDTREKFLDHRIVLAQREWGRFKANSSKECRACHDYDSMDFSKMRVTSQMIMRSAAERDASCVDCHKGIAHELPNTEGMHNPAFDSLLSEASHAKINEGETYYNVVPQALYLTADKKEQAGIIEIATPVKVIAHEGDMTQIELDMWRKNKGYGRVWYTYFGLNIPDVTIDKELARDENLVTVTESKEDPLTGLEWQKVSTKLWVADGGLMESIEPAWDIASQTYADNCSTCHRQPNPSSHDANQWPGLWSGMVGFTSLDGDTAAMVLKYLQLNSSDFASNSEEGGSSIEDTFQDARPGLSASSS
;
A
#
# COMPACT_ATOMS: atom_id res chain seq x y z
N MET A 1 22.12 30.64 -38.97
CA MET A 1 20.77 31.21 -39.36
C MET A 1 20.47 31.15 -40.85
N ASN A 2 21.44 31.42 -41.72
CA ASN A 2 21.20 31.42 -43.19
C ASN A 2 20.97 30.05 -43.84
N ALA A 3 21.56 28.97 -43.34
CA ALA A 3 21.37 27.62 -43.90
C ALA A 3 19.94 27.10 -43.64
N ILE A 4 19.40 27.31 -42.43
CA ILE A 4 18.04 26.90 -42.03
C ILE A 4 16.98 27.67 -42.86
N LYS A 5 17.19 28.98 -43.08
CA LYS A 5 16.31 29.79 -43.92
C LYS A 5 16.36 29.34 -45.41
N ARG A 6 17.55 28.94 -45.93
CA ARG A 6 17.69 28.42 -47.29
C ARG A 6 16.97 27.07 -47.43
N LEU A 7 17.13 26.14 -46.44
CA LEU A 7 16.46 24.86 -46.42
C LEU A 7 14.93 25.04 -46.37
N PHE A 8 14.44 25.93 -45.50
CA PHE A 8 13.02 26.25 -45.36
C PHE A 8 12.42 26.83 -46.63
N ASN A 9 13.12 27.78 -47.28
CA ASN A 9 12.68 28.36 -48.52
C ASN A 9 12.72 27.38 -49.71
N TRP A 10 13.69 26.44 -49.69
CA TRP A 10 13.78 25.37 -50.67
C TRP A 10 12.59 24.38 -50.50
N LEU A 11 12.32 23.92 -49.26
CA LEU A 11 11.17 23.08 -48.95
C LEU A 11 9.84 23.76 -49.31
N ARG A 12 9.67 25.03 -48.98
CA ARG A 12 8.48 25.78 -49.36
C ARG A 12 8.29 25.88 -50.89
N ARG A 13 9.36 26.07 -51.66
CA ARG A 13 9.30 26.07 -53.13
C ARG A 13 8.95 24.69 -53.66
N LEU A 14 9.49 23.62 -53.11
CA LEU A 14 9.22 22.23 -53.49
C LEU A 14 7.74 21.87 -53.25
N LEU A 15 7.20 22.26 -52.09
CA LEU A 15 5.85 21.90 -51.68
C LEU A 15 4.74 22.73 -52.32
N PHE A 16 4.98 24.01 -52.59
CA PHE A 16 3.92 24.94 -52.99
C PHE A 16 4.04 25.48 -54.44
N LYS A 17 5.09 25.15 -55.18
CA LYS A 17 5.10 25.46 -56.63
C LYS A 17 4.39 24.37 -57.43
N PRO A 18 3.47 24.72 -58.33
CA PRO A 18 2.86 23.73 -59.20
C PRO A 18 3.94 23.02 -60.04
N SER A 19 3.79 21.70 -60.17
CA SER A 19 4.68 20.91 -61.03
C SER A 19 4.38 21.19 -62.50
N THR A 20 5.39 21.59 -63.22
CA THR A 20 5.29 21.76 -64.68
C THR A 20 5.82 20.55 -65.44
N GLN A 21 6.41 19.59 -64.77
CA GLN A 21 7.07 18.41 -65.36
C GLN A 21 6.30 17.11 -65.17
N ILE A 22 5.50 17.01 -64.06
CA ILE A 22 4.72 15.81 -63.75
C ILE A 22 3.25 16.17 -63.72
N GLY A 23 2.46 15.45 -64.47
CA GLY A 23 0.99 15.67 -64.55
C GLY A 23 0.35 15.38 -63.14
N LEU A 24 -0.71 16.15 -62.82
CA LEU A 24 -1.45 16.07 -61.57
C LEU A 24 -1.90 14.62 -61.25
N GLY A 25 -2.37 13.89 -62.25
CA GLY A 25 -2.81 12.49 -62.06
C GLY A 25 -1.71 11.57 -61.54
N ILE A 26 -0.46 11.75 -62.03
CA ILE A 26 0.68 10.97 -61.59
C ILE A 26 1.05 11.33 -60.13
N LEU A 27 0.99 12.62 -59.78
CA LEU A 27 1.24 13.08 -58.40
C LEU A 27 0.21 12.51 -57.40
N ILE A 28 -1.06 12.45 -57.80
CA ILE A 28 -2.13 11.84 -56.99
C ILE A 28 -1.85 10.34 -56.81
N ILE A 29 -1.49 9.62 -57.88
CA ILE A 29 -1.17 8.19 -57.79
C ILE A 29 0.05 7.94 -56.86
N ILE A 30 1.11 8.75 -57.01
CA ILE A 30 2.30 8.64 -56.15
C ILE A 30 1.94 8.94 -54.69
N GLY A 31 1.14 10.00 -54.46
CA GLY A 31 0.69 10.35 -53.09
C GLY A 31 -0.18 9.27 -52.49
N PHE A 32 -1.12 8.71 -53.23
CA PHE A 32 -1.97 7.60 -52.80
C PHE A 32 -1.15 6.33 -52.53
N ALA A 33 -0.29 5.93 -53.44
CA ALA A 33 0.59 4.79 -53.25
C ALA A 33 1.52 4.98 -52.03
N GLY A 34 2.11 6.17 -51.88
CA GLY A 34 2.91 6.54 -50.73
C GLY A 34 2.14 6.48 -49.39
N GLY A 35 0.89 6.95 -49.40
CA GLY A 35 -0.01 6.87 -48.26
C GLY A 35 -0.34 5.43 -47.86
N VAL A 36 -0.63 4.58 -48.86
CA VAL A 36 -0.88 3.14 -48.66
C VAL A 36 0.36 2.46 -48.08
N TRP A 37 1.54 2.70 -48.64
CA TRP A 37 2.79 2.15 -48.13
C TRP A 37 3.13 2.63 -46.73
N PHE A 38 2.92 3.92 -46.45
CA PHE A 38 3.09 4.48 -45.13
C PHE A 38 2.16 3.79 -44.11
N TRP A 39 0.87 3.69 -44.45
CA TRP A 39 -0.11 3.05 -43.57
C TRP A 39 0.18 1.56 -43.36
N ALA A 40 0.53 0.83 -44.40
CA ALA A 40 0.91 -0.58 -44.27
C ALA A 40 2.16 -0.76 -43.44
N GLY A 41 3.20 0.06 -43.62
CA GLY A 41 4.41 0.03 -42.80
C GLY A 41 4.15 0.40 -41.35
N PHE A 42 3.31 1.41 -41.12
CA PHE A 42 2.90 1.83 -39.79
C PHE A 42 2.15 0.72 -39.06
N THR A 43 1.13 0.11 -39.65
CA THR A 43 0.37 -0.97 -39.04
C THR A 43 1.24 -2.19 -38.80
N ALA A 44 2.08 -2.59 -39.74
CA ALA A 44 3.02 -3.68 -39.59
C ALA A 44 4.02 -3.43 -38.41
N SER A 45 4.50 -2.19 -38.28
CA SER A 45 5.37 -1.80 -37.13
C SER A 45 4.63 -1.86 -35.81
N MET A 46 3.35 -1.43 -35.78
CA MET A 46 2.51 -1.52 -34.59
C MET A 46 2.29 -2.96 -34.16
N ASP A 47 2.03 -3.87 -35.11
CA ASP A 47 1.80 -5.29 -34.81
C ASP A 47 3.10 -6.00 -34.40
N ALA A 48 4.21 -5.74 -35.07
CA ALA A 48 5.52 -6.30 -34.70
C ALA A 48 5.93 -5.92 -33.27
N THR A 49 5.62 -4.71 -32.83
CA THR A 49 5.91 -4.26 -31.46
C THR A 49 4.85 -4.68 -30.42
N ASN A 50 3.89 -5.54 -30.77
CA ASN A 50 2.93 -6.16 -29.85
C ASN A 50 3.24 -7.65 -29.62
N THR A 51 4.25 -8.22 -30.26
CA THR A 51 4.61 -9.63 -30.09
C THR A 51 5.28 -9.86 -28.72
N GLU A 52 5.15 -11.06 -28.20
CA GLU A 52 5.81 -11.44 -26.95
C GLU A 52 7.34 -11.41 -27.11
N GLU A 53 7.86 -11.81 -28.28
CA GLU A 53 9.28 -11.75 -28.60
C GLU A 53 9.83 -10.32 -28.51
N PHE A 54 9.05 -9.33 -28.98
CA PHE A 54 9.44 -7.93 -28.84
C PHE A 54 9.47 -7.50 -27.38
N CYS A 55 8.46 -7.85 -26.58
CA CYS A 55 8.42 -7.50 -25.16
C CYS A 55 9.58 -8.15 -24.39
N LEU A 56 9.88 -9.41 -24.68
CA LEU A 56 10.95 -10.17 -24.04
C LEU A 56 12.35 -9.92 -24.62
N SER A 57 12.48 -9.07 -25.65
CA SER A 57 13.79 -8.64 -26.13
C SER A 57 14.56 -7.78 -25.12
N CYS A 58 13.86 -7.22 -24.11
CA CYS A 58 14.48 -6.57 -22.96
C CYS A 58 14.69 -7.59 -21.85
N HIS A 59 15.96 -7.76 -21.40
CA HIS A 59 16.32 -8.72 -20.36
C HIS A 59 15.56 -8.45 -19.05
N THR A 60 15.25 -7.20 -18.70
CA THR A 60 14.45 -6.86 -17.53
C THR A 60 13.07 -7.54 -17.56
N MET A 61 12.43 -7.62 -18.72
CA MET A 61 11.13 -8.31 -18.86
C MET A 61 11.31 -9.82 -18.88
N GLU A 62 12.31 -10.34 -19.56
CA GLU A 62 12.59 -11.77 -19.64
C GLU A 62 12.97 -12.35 -18.28
N ASP A 63 13.85 -11.69 -17.54
CA ASP A 63 14.42 -12.18 -16.29
C ASP A 63 13.49 -11.99 -15.07
N ASN A 64 12.66 -10.97 -15.08
CA ASN A 64 11.80 -10.64 -13.93
C ASN A 64 10.34 -11.00 -14.19
N MET A 65 9.72 -10.48 -15.26
CA MET A 65 8.28 -10.58 -15.47
C MET A 65 7.83 -11.93 -16.02
N LEU A 66 8.57 -12.52 -16.94
CA LEU A 66 8.21 -13.80 -17.53
C LEU A 66 8.22 -14.97 -16.53
N PRO A 67 9.21 -15.10 -15.62
CA PRO A 67 9.18 -16.16 -14.61
C PRO A 67 7.97 -16.10 -13.68
N GLU A 68 7.51 -14.89 -13.35
CA GLU A 68 6.33 -14.69 -12.52
C GLU A 68 5.05 -15.06 -13.29
N LEU A 69 4.90 -14.57 -14.52
CA LEU A 69 3.76 -14.90 -15.38
C LEU A 69 3.65 -16.41 -15.57
N LYS A 70 4.76 -17.13 -15.77
CA LYS A 70 4.80 -18.60 -15.94
C LYS A 70 4.20 -19.37 -14.76
N LYS A 71 4.16 -18.80 -13.57
CA LYS A 71 3.57 -19.41 -12.36
C LYS A 71 2.05 -19.25 -12.30
N THR A 72 1.43 -18.45 -13.17
CA THR A 72 0.02 -18.07 -13.08
C THR A 72 -0.89 -18.88 -13.98
N VAL A 73 -2.20 -18.84 -13.68
CA VAL A 73 -3.25 -19.42 -14.52
C VAL A 73 -3.41 -18.72 -15.87
N HIS A 74 -2.92 -17.50 -16.01
CA HIS A 74 -2.91 -16.75 -17.28
C HIS A 74 -1.87 -17.29 -18.25
N PHE A 75 -0.83 -17.94 -17.76
CA PHE A 75 0.18 -18.58 -18.61
C PHE A 75 -0.18 -20.04 -18.92
N LYS A 76 -0.63 -20.79 -17.91
CA LYS A 76 -0.94 -22.21 -18.05
C LYS A 76 -2.18 -22.59 -17.25
N ASN A 77 -3.20 -23.08 -17.92
CA ASN A 77 -4.45 -23.48 -17.30
C ASN A 77 -5.06 -24.70 -18.01
N ARG A 78 -6.13 -25.23 -17.42
CA ARG A 78 -6.83 -26.42 -17.93
C ARG A 78 -7.55 -26.23 -19.28
N THR A 79 -7.84 -24.97 -19.65
CA THR A 79 -8.58 -24.66 -20.90
C THR A 79 -7.66 -24.48 -22.09
N GLY A 80 -6.35 -24.30 -21.84
CA GLY A 80 -5.36 -24.05 -22.90
C GLY A 80 -5.38 -22.62 -23.44
N VAL A 81 -6.20 -21.73 -22.91
CA VAL A 81 -6.23 -20.31 -23.29
C VAL A 81 -5.13 -19.57 -22.53
N ARG A 82 -4.11 -19.09 -23.26
CA ARG A 82 -2.98 -18.34 -22.70
C ARG A 82 -3.14 -16.87 -22.99
N ALA A 83 -2.87 -16.02 -21.99
CA ALA A 83 -2.73 -14.59 -22.16
C ALA A 83 -1.24 -14.22 -22.46
N TYR A 84 -1.04 -13.35 -23.42
CA TYR A 84 0.26 -12.77 -23.79
C TYR A 84 0.42 -11.39 -23.13
N CYS A 85 1.66 -10.90 -23.07
CA CYS A 85 1.94 -9.58 -22.49
C CYS A 85 1.05 -8.48 -23.11
N SER A 86 0.88 -8.49 -24.43
CA SER A 86 0.07 -7.52 -25.14
C SER A 86 -1.42 -7.58 -24.83
N ASP A 87 -1.96 -8.74 -24.46
CA ASP A 87 -3.40 -8.88 -24.17
C ASP A 87 -3.82 -8.06 -22.93
N CYS A 88 -2.89 -7.92 -21.97
CA CYS A 88 -3.12 -7.13 -20.76
C CYS A 88 -2.55 -5.71 -20.85
N HIS A 89 -1.38 -5.54 -21.51
CA HIS A 89 -0.64 -4.27 -21.46
C HIS A 89 -0.83 -3.36 -22.68
N VAL A 90 -1.45 -3.84 -23.76
CA VAL A 90 -1.69 -3.06 -24.98
C VAL A 90 -3.19 -2.96 -25.26
N PRO A 91 -3.80 -1.78 -25.09
CA PRO A 91 -5.22 -1.57 -25.39
C PRO A 91 -5.60 -1.97 -26.81
N HIS A 92 -6.80 -2.49 -26.99
CA HIS A 92 -7.32 -2.88 -28.29
C HIS A 92 -7.75 -1.67 -29.12
N ASP A 93 -8.28 -0.63 -28.49
CA ASP A 93 -8.70 0.61 -29.16
C ASP A 93 -7.50 1.37 -29.73
N PHE A 94 -7.61 1.85 -30.95
CA PHE A 94 -6.49 2.51 -31.67
C PHE A 94 -5.92 3.70 -30.90
N THR A 95 -6.76 4.59 -30.37
CA THR A 95 -6.34 5.80 -29.66
C THR A 95 -5.60 5.44 -28.38
N ASP A 96 -6.16 4.51 -27.59
CA ASP A 96 -5.57 4.07 -26.34
C ASP A 96 -4.26 3.29 -26.58
N LYS A 97 -4.22 2.49 -27.65
CA LYS A 97 -3.00 1.80 -28.13
C LYS A 97 -1.88 2.79 -28.44
N MET A 98 -2.19 3.86 -29.17
CA MET A 98 -1.22 4.91 -29.51
C MET A 98 -0.72 5.62 -28.24
N ALA A 99 -1.62 5.99 -27.33
CA ALA A 99 -1.25 6.60 -26.06
C ALA A 99 -0.33 5.68 -25.24
N ARG A 100 -0.66 4.37 -25.18
CA ARG A 100 0.17 3.38 -24.46
C ARG A 100 1.55 3.22 -25.10
N LYS A 101 1.63 3.19 -26.43
CA LYS A 101 2.92 3.10 -27.16
C LYS A 101 3.80 4.33 -26.89
N MET A 102 3.22 5.53 -26.83
CA MET A 102 3.96 6.74 -26.46
C MET A 102 4.44 6.71 -25.01
N GLN A 103 3.64 6.16 -24.09
CA GLN A 103 4.06 5.95 -22.69
C GLN A 103 5.21 4.93 -22.62
N ALA A 104 5.08 3.79 -23.30
CA ALA A 104 6.08 2.73 -23.32
C ALA A 104 7.44 3.20 -23.87
N SER A 105 7.46 4.21 -24.75
CA SER A 105 8.73 4.77 -25.25
C SER A 105 9.61 5.35 -24.15
N ARG A 106 9.02 5.85 -23.05
CA ARG A 106 9.76 6.31 -21.88
C ARG A 106 10.36 5.14 -21.06
N GLU A 107 9.61 4.03 -20.98
CA GLU A 107 10.07 2.81 -20.31
C GLU A 107 11.27 2.20 -21.06
N VAL A 108 11.19 2.16 -22.40
CA VAL A 108 12.33 1.74 -23.25
C VAL A 108 13.52 2.69 -23.07
N LEU A 109 13.28 4.00 -22.96
CA LEU A 109 14.36 4.95 -22.72
C LEU A 109 15.01 4.74 -21.34
N SER A 110 14.23 4.50 -20.29
CA SER A 110 14.74 4.21 -18.95
C SER A 110 15.59 2.93 -18.92
N GLU A 111 15.21 1.91 -19.68
CA GLU A 111 16.02 0.70 -19.84
C GLU A 111 17.38 1.01 -20.51
N ILE A 112 17.35 1.77 -21.63
CA ILE A 112 18.56 2.15 -22.37
C ILE A 112 19.48 3.06 -21.54
N MET A 113 18.89 3.96 -20.75
CA MET A 113 19.64 4.87 -19.86
C MET A 113 20.19 4.18 -18.61
N GLY A 114 19.76 2.96 -18.34
CA GLY A 114 20.22 2.18 -17.20
C GLY A 114 19.51 2.48 -15.88
N ASP A 115 18.29 3.05 -15.93
CA ASP A 115 17.51 3.35 -14.72
C ASP A 115 16.92 2.08 -14.09
N ILE A 116 16.60 1.07 -14.93
CA ILE A 116 15.97 -0.20 -14.53
C ILE A 116 16.67 -1.43 -15.12
N ASP A 117 17.91 -1.31 -15.55
CA ASP A 117 18.69 -2.30 -16.30
C ASP A 117 19.23 -3.45 -15.44
N THR A 118 19.11 -3.39 -14.10
CA THR A 118 19.45 -4.49 -13.20
C THR A 118 18.22 -4.92 -12.39
N ARG A 119 18.27 -6.17 -11.87
CA ARG A 119 17.19 -6.70 -11.04
C ARG A 119 16.94 -5.83 -9.81
N GLU A 120 17.98 -5.36 -9.15
CA GLU A 120 17.89 -4.51 -7.96
C GLU A 120 17.19 -3.20 -8.30
N LYS A 121 17.64 -2.48 -9.32
CA LYS A 121 17.02 -1.24 -9.78
C LYS A 121 15.58 -1.44 -10.22
N PHE A 122 15.29 -2.55 -10.91
CA PHE A 122 13.92 -2.90 -11.28
C PHE A 122 13.04 -3.12 -10.05
N LEU A 123 13.51 -3.85 -9.02
CA LEU A 123 12.76 -4.10 -7.80
C LEU A 123 12.51 -2.81 -7.02
N ASP A 124 13.48 -1.91 -6.97
CA ASP A 124 13.34 -0.59 -6.33
C ASP A 124 12.28 0.29 -7.04
N HIS A 125 12.17 0.18 -8.36
CA HIS A 125 11.18 0.92 -9.16
C HIS A 125 9.85 0.19 -9.33
N ARG A 126 9.76 -1.07 -8.93
CA ARG A 126 8.63 -1.96 -9.21
C ARG A 126 7.29 -1.41 -8.73
N ILE A 127 7.27 -0.80 -7.55
CA ILE A 127 6.03 -0.25 -6.99
C ILE A 127 5.50 0.92 -7.83
N VAL A 128 6.37 1.82 -8.27
CA VAL A 128 6.00 2.96 -9.12
C VAL A 128 5.44 2.49 -10.46
N LEU A 129 6.08 1.44 -11.04
CA LEU A 129 5.61 0.82 -12.28
C LEU A 129 4.24 0.15 -12.08
N ALA A 130 4.07 -0.60 -10.97
CA ALA A 130 2.81 -1.26 -10.64
C ALA A 130 1.67 -0.27 -10.40
N GLN A 131 1.90 0.79 -9.63
CA GLN A 131 0.90 1.84 -9.38
C GLN A 131 0.46 2.53 -10.68
N ARG A 132 1.39 2.79 -11.59
CA ARG A 132 1.09 3.37 -12.90
C ARG A 132 0.18 2.45 -13.73
N GLU A 133 0.46 1.16 -13.74
CA GLU A 133 -0.37 0.18 -14.45
C GLU A 133 -1.73 -0.01 -13.78
N TRP A 134 -1.80 -0.10 -12.46
CA TRP A 134 -3.09 -0.15 -11.75
C TRP A 134 -3.94 1.10 -12.01
N GLY A 135 -3.31 2.28 -12.00
CA GLY A 135 -3.98 3.54 -12.34
C GLY A 135 -4.54 3.54 -13.77
N ARG A 136 -3.79 2.99 -14.75
CA ARG A 136 -4.23 2.83 -16.13
C ARG A 136 -5.44 1.88 -16.25
N PHE A 137 -5.35 0.70 -15.65
CA PHE A 137 -6.46 -0.25 -15.62
C PHE A 137 -7.70 0.31 -14.92
N LYS A 138 -7.49 1.06 -13.83
CA LYS A 138 -8.60 1.73 -13.12
C LYS A 138 -9.26 2.79 -14.01
N ALA A 139 -8.47 3.62 -14.68
CA ALA A 139 -8.97 4.70 -15.53
C ALA A 139 -9.80 4.22 -16.74
N ASN A 140 -9.57 2.98 -17.22
CA ASN A 140 -10.32 2.40 -18.35
C ASN A 140 -11.27 1.27 -17.92
N SER A 141 -11.58 1.14 -16.62
CA SER A 141 -12.42 0.08 -16.04
C SER A 141 -11.93 -1.33 -16.41
N SER A 142 -10.60 -1.52 -16.51
CA SER A 142 -9.94 -2.80 -16.85
C SER A 142 -10.44 -3.40 -18.20
N LYS A 143 -10.56 -2.60 -19.23
CA LYS A 143 -11.04 -3.04 -20.58
C LYS A 143 -10.29 -4.26 -21.11
N GLU A 144 -8.98 -4.34 -20.88
CA GLU A 144 -8.16 -5.46 -21.35
C GLU A 144 -8.54 -6.78 -20.67
N CYS A 145 -8.86 -6.74 -19.38
CA CYS A 145 -9.37 -7.90 -18.65
C CYS A 145 -10.73 -8.33 -19.19
N ARG A 146 -11.59 -7.36 -19.47
CA ARG A 146 -12.96 -7.57 -19.96
C ARG A 146 -13.01 -8.11 -21.40
N ALA A 147 -11.94 -8.05 -22.15
CA ALA A 147 -11.83 -8.72 -23.44
C ALA A 147 -11.99 -10.26 -23.34
N CYS A 148 -11.67 -10.84 -22.17
CA CYS A 148 -11.82 -12.26 -21.89
C CYS A 148 -12.77 -12.55 -20.70
N HIS A 149 -12.94 -11.61 -19.77
CA HIS A 149 -13.69 -11.73 -18.53
C HIS A 149 -14.81 -10.67 -18.45
N ASP A 150 -15.81 -10.78 -19.29
CA ASP A 150 -16.96 -9.88 -19.25
C ASP A 150 -17.91 -10.23 -18.11
N TYR A 151 -18.38 -9.22 -17.35
CA TYR A 151 -19.34 -9.38 -16.27
C TYR A 151 -20.66 -10.03 -16.73
N ASP A 152 -21.13 -9.67 -17.93
CA ASP A 152 -22.38 -10.21 -18.50
C ASP A 152 -22.28 -11.69 -18.89
N SER A 153 -21.04 -12.15 -19.13
CA SER A 153 -20.75 -13.54 -19.47
C SER A 153 -20.42 -14.42 -18.26
N MET A 154 -20.34 -13.85 -17.05
CA MET A 154 -20.00 -14.57 -15.83
C MET A 154 -21.22 -15.23 -15.19
N ASP A 155 -21.19 -16.54 -14.97
CA ASP A 155 -22.18 -17.25 -14.18
C ASP A 155 -21.84 -17.14 -12.69
N PHE A 156 -22.32 -16.10 -12.04
CA PHE A 156 -22.08 -15.87 -10.61
C PHE A 156 -22.63 -17.00 -9.73
N SER A 157 -23.65 -17.75 -10.20
CA SER A 157 -24.26 -18.82 -9.40
C SER A 157 -23.29 -19.98 -9.13
N LYS A 158 -22.26 -20.14 -9.96
CA LYS A 158 -21.21 -21.16 -9.82
C LYS A 158 -20.03 -20.73 -8.93
N MET A 159 -20.02 -19.49 -8.49
CA MET A 159 -19.01 -18.99 -7.58
C MET A 159 -19.34 -19.32 -6.13
N ARG A 160 -18.38 -19.22 -5.21
CA ARG A 160 -18.62 -19.28 -3.76
C ARG A 160 -19.60 -18.18 -3.35
N VAL A 161 -20.46 -18.43 -2.37
CA VAL A 161 -21.54 -17.50 -1.95
C VAL A 161 -21.02 -16.08 -1.66
N THR A 162 -19.92 -15.96 -0.91
CA THR A 162 -19.26 -14.68 -0.66
C THR A 162 -18.81 -13.99 -1.94
N SER A 163 -18.22 -14.75 -2.86
CA SER A 163 -17.77 -14.21 -4.15
C SER A 163 -18.93 -13.76 -5.03
N GLN A 164 -20.08 -14.46 -4.98
CA GLN A 164 -21.28 -14.07 -5.73
C GLN A 164 -21.75 -12.66 -5.36
N MET A 165 -21.86 -12.36 -4.08
CA MET A 165 -22.29 -11.03 -3.59
C MET A 165 -21.32 -9.94 -4.03
N ILE A 166 -20.02 -10.17 -3.84
CA ILE A 166 -18.97 -9.19 -4.19
C ILE A 166 -18.97 -8.94 -5.70
N MET A 167 -19.01 -10.01 -6.51
CA MET A 167 -18.96 -9.88 -7.97
C MET A 167 -20.22 -9.25 -8.56
N ARG A 168 -21.42 -9.51 -8.01
CA ARG A 168 -22.65 -8.80 -8.41
C ARG A 168 -22.54 -7.30 -8.11
N SER A 169 -22.13 -6.95 -6.90
CA SER A 169 -21.94 -5.54 -6.52
C SER A 169 -20.85 -4.86 -7.37
N ALA A 170 -19.78 -5.57 -7.73
CA ALA A 170 -18.75 -5.04 -8.61
C ALA A 170 -19.29 -4.80 -10.03
N ALA A 171 -20.09 -5.74 -10.57
CA ALA A 171 -20.73 -5.62 -11.88
C ALA A 171 -21.72 -4.43 -11.93
N GLU A 172 -22.56 -4.28 -10.88
CA GLU A 172 -23.52 -3.17 -10.78
C GLU A 172 -22.85 -1.79 -10.76
N ARG A 173 -21.65 -1.69 -10.20
CA ARG A 173 -20.88 -0.43 -10.11
C ARG A 173 -19.90 -0.25 -11.26
N ASP A 174 -19.85 -1.17 -12.21
CA ASP A 174 -18.83 -1.21 -13.27
C ASP A 174 -17.38 -1.12 -12.74
N ALA A 175 -17.12 -1.77 -11.60
CA ALA A 175 -15.85 -1.69 -10.90
C ALA A 175 -14.69 -2.20 -11.74
N SER A 176 -13.53 -1.58 -11.62
CA SER A 176 -12.31 -2.05 -12.27
C SER A 176 -11.84 -3.37 -11.66
N CYS A 177 -11.50 -4.35 -12.51
CA CYS A 177 -11.04 -5.67 -12.03
C CYS A 177 -9.79 -5.56 -11.16
N VAL A 178 -8.90 -4.63 -11.49
CA VAL A 178 -7.64 -4.42 -10.76
C VAL A 178 -7.83 -3.79 -9.37
N ASP A 179 -9.00 -3.24 -9.09
CA ASP A 179 -9.29 -2.75 -7.74
C ASP A 179 -9.20 -3.88 -6.70
N CYS A 180 -9.62 -5.10 -7.08
CA CYS A 180 -9.61 -6.28 -6.20
C CYS A 180 -8.58 -7.34 -6.65
N HIS A 181 -8.34 -7.48 -7.96
CA HIS A 181 -7.51 -8.52 -8.56
C HIS A 181 -6.10 -8.02 -8.88
N LYS A 182 -5.35 -7.58 -7.87
CA LYS A 182 -3.91 -7.29 -8.00
C LYS A 182 -3.09 -8.58 -7.87
N GLY A 183 -1.92 -8.61 -8.49
CA GLY A 183 -1.00 -9.77 -8.38
C GLY A 183 -1.43 -11.02 -9.15
N ILE A 184 -2.35 -10.92 -10.12
CA ILE A 184 -2.88 -12.07 -10.88
C ILE A 184 -1.93 -12.60 -11.95
N ALA A 185 -1.00 -11.78 -12.42
CA ALA A 185 -0.03 -12.12 -13.46
C ALA A 185 1.42 -11.93 -12.99
N HIS A 186 1.63 -11.10 -12.00
CA HIS A 186 2.95 -10.77 -11.44
C HIS A 186 2.87 -10.74 -9.92
N GLU A 187 3.98 -11.03 -9.26
CA GLU A 187 4.11 -10.89 -7.80
C GLU A 187 3.85 -9.43 -7.41
N LEU A 188 3.18 -9.23 -6.28
CA LEU A 188 2.96 -7.88 -5.77
C LEU A 188 4.31 -7.24 -5.43
N PRO A 189 4.48 -5.93 -5.69
CA PRO A 189 5.70 -5.24 -5.29
C PRO A 189 5.84 -5.25 -3.77
N ASN A 190 7.09 -5.23 -3.29
CA ASN A 190 7.35 -4.95 -1.89
C ASN A 190 6.95 -3.50 -1.60
N THR A 191 6.16 -3.31 -0.56
CA THR A 191 5.70 -2.00 -0.09
C THR A 191 6.54 -1.48 1.09
N GLU A 192 7.53 -2.25 1.55
CA GLU A 192 8.50 -1.78 2.55
C GLU A 192 9.24 -0.54 1.99
N GLY A 193 9.19 0.56 2.73
CA GLY A 193 9.76 1.84 2.32
C GLY A 193 8.85 2.75 1.48
N MET A 194 7.62 2.33 1.17
CA MET A 194 6.58 3.28 0.78
C MET A 194 6.12 4.04 2.02
N HIS A 195 6.04 5.35 1.88
CA HIS A 195 5.51 6.18 2.92
C HIS A 195 4.18 6.79 2.48
N ASN A 196 3.22 6.82 3.39
CA ASN A 196 1.99 7.59 3.21
C ASN A 196 2.35 9.08 3.44
N PRO A 197 2.15 9.99 2.45
CA PRO A 197 2.52 11.39 2.62
C PRO A 197 1.86 12.08 3.83
N ALA A 198 0.65 11.66 4.19
CA ALA A 198 -0.02 12.16 5.38
C ALA A 198 0.68 11.65 6.66
N PHE A 199 1.14 10.41 6.65
CA PHE A 199 1.90 9.84 7.75
C PHE A 199 3.29 10.47 7.87
N ASP A 200 3.97 10.72 6.75
CA ASP A 200 5.24 11.48 6.76
C ASP A 200 5.08 12.88 7.35
N SER A 201 3.96 13.55 7.04
CA SER A 201 3.63 14.85 7.63
C SER A 201 3.43 14.76 9.15
N LEU A 202 2.73 13.71 9.62
CA LEU A 202 2.55 13.44 11.03
C LEU A 202 3.87 13.20 11.75
N LEU A 203 4.78 12.41 11.17
CA LEU A 203 6.11 12.16 11.72
C LEU A 203 6.96 13.44 11.77
N SER A 204 6.86 14.27 10.74
CA SER A 204 7.51 15.58 10.72
C SER A 204 6.99 16.49 11.84
N GLU A 205 5.69 16.50 12.11
CA GLU A 205 5.08 17.23 13.21
C GLU A 205 5.54 16.68 14.56
N ALA A 206 5.49 15.35 14.76
CA ALA A 206 5.97 14.70 15.96
C ALA A 206 7.46 14.99 16.26
N SER A 207 8.29 15.11 15.22
CA SER A 207 9.73 15.43 15.39
C SER A 207 9.99 16.82 15.93
N HIS A 208 9.00 17.71 15.88
CA HIS A 208 9.09 19.09 16.37
C HIS A 208 8.23 19.31 17.64
N ALA A 209 7.56 18.28 18.13
CA ALA A 209 6.74 18.38 19.33
C ALA A 209 7.59 18.72 20.56
N LYS A 210 7.06 19.60 21.42
CA LYS A 210 7.67 19.86 22.72
C LYS A 210 7.21 18.82 23.72
N ILE A 211 8.15 18.16 24.35
CA ILE A 211 7.88 17.11 25.32
C ILE A 211 8.02 17.68 26.72
N ASN A 212 6.96 17.56 27.53
CA ASN A 212 6.90 18.03 28.91
C ASN A 212 6.93 16.84 29.88
N GLU A 213 7.68 16.97 30.97
CA GLU A 213 7.70 15.97 32.02
C GLU A 213 6.36 15.91 32.77
N GLY A 214 5.94 14.69 33.13
CA GLY A 214 4.71 14.43 33.86
C GLY A 214 3.47 14.24 32.97
N GLU A 215 3.54 14.57 31.70
CA GLU A 215 2.45 14.43 30.74
C GLU A 215 2.49 13.10 30.00
N THR A 216 1.36 12.73 29.40
CA THR A 216 1.20 11.52 28.59
C THR A 216 1.32 11.88 27.13
N TYR A 217 2.09 11.09 26.39
CA TYR A 217 2.28 11.18 24.94
C TYR A 217 1.95 9.85 24.29
N TYR A 218 1.72 9.87 22.98
CA TYR A 218 1.47 8.69 22.16
C TYR A 218 2.61 8.50 21.18
N ASN A 219 3.14 7.28 21.13
CA ASN A 219 4.13 6.90 20.14
C ASN A 219 3.44 6.73 18.77
N VAL A 220 3.86 7.47 17.75
CA VAL A 220 3.21 7.47 16.44
C VAL A 220 3.98 6.68 15.37
N VAL A 221 5.11 6.08 15.72
CA VAL A 221 5.91 5.22 14.84
C VAL A 221 6.61 4.16 15.68
N PRO A 222 6.78 2.92 15.21
CA PRO A 222 7.55 1.92 15.97
C PRO A 222 8.97 2.42 16.22
N GLN A 223 9.42 2.39 17.48
CA GLN A 223 10.74 2.89 17.89
C GLN A 223 11.47 1.91 18.78
N ALA A 224 12.80 1.99 18.76
CA ALA A 224 13.65 1.26 19.71
C ALA A 224 13.55 1.87 21.11
N LEU A 225 13.44 1.01 22.12
CA LEU A 225 13.57 1.34 23.53
C LEU A 225 14.98 1.04 24.02
N TYR A 226 15.52 1.88 24.89
CA TYR A 226 16.88 1.76 25.41
C TYR A 226 16.91 1.78 26.94
N LEU A 227 17.92 1.13 27.52
CA LEU A 227 18.14 1.15 28.96
C LEU A 227 18.65 2.51 29.46
N THR A 228 19.42 3.20 28.62
CA THR A 228 20.08 4.48 28.93
C THR A 228 19.94 5.46 27.77
N ALA A 229 20.03 6.76 28.04
CA ALA A 229 19.92 7.82 27.05
C ALA A 229 21.04 7.80 25.98
N ASP A 230 22.17 7.15 26.26
CA ASP A 230 23.30 7.05 25.31
C ASP A 230 23.11 6.04 24.16
N LYS A 231 21.93 5.40 24.08
CA LYS A 231 21.50 4.45 23.01
C LYS A 231 22.40 3.21 22.85
N LYS A 232 23.23 2.88 23.86
CA LYS A 232 24.17 1.76 23.71
C LYS A 232 23.51 0.39 23.83
N GLU A 233 22.45 0.29 24.63
CA GLU A 233 21.83 -0.99 24.96
C GLU A 233 20.33 -0.91 24.67
N GLN A 234 19.92 -1.57 23.59
CA GLN A 234 18.52 -1.65 23.20
C GLN A 234 17.80 -2.61 24.14
N ALA A 235 16.63 -2.17 24.65
CA ALA A 235 15.81 -2.95 25.58
C ALA A 235 14.61 -3.63 24.90
N GLY A 236 14.20 -3.12 23.73
CA GLY A 236 13.03 -3.61 23.03
C GLY A 236 12.53 -2.64 21.96
N ILE A 237 11.25 -2.75 21.64
CA ILE A 237 10.54 -1.91 20.67
C ILE A 237 9.23 -1.46 21.27
N ILE A 238 8.88 -0.20 21.10
CA ILE A 238 7.56 0.35 21.37
C ILE A 238 6.78 0.48 20.07
N GLU A 239 5.54 0.04 20.08
CA GLU A 239 4.67 0.03 18.89
C GLU A 239 3.94 1.35 18.73
N ILE A 240 3.36 1.54 17.55
CA ILE A 240 2.54 2.71 17.21
C ILE A 240 1.31 2.81 18.14
N ALA A 241 0.85 4.04 18.40
CA ALA A 241 -0.29 4.39 19.24
C ALA A 241 -0.20 3.91 20.69
N THR A 242 1.01 3.66 21.18
CA THR A 242 1.23 3.27 22.57
C THR A 242 1.29 4.52 23.45
N PRO A 243 0.42 4.64 24.49
CA PRO A 243 0.48 5.74 25.43
C PRO A 243 1.68 5.56 26.39
N VAL A 244 2.41 6.63 26.62
CA VAL A 244 3.58 6.65 27.50
C VAL A 244 3.57 7.88 28.41
N LYS A 245 3.96 7.70 29.67
CA LYS A 245 4.13 8.81 30.60
C LYS A 245 5.59 9.26 30.60
N VAL A 246 5.81 10.52 30.30
CA VAL A 246 7.15 11.12 30.32
C VAL A 246 7.59 11.43 31.73
N ILE A 247 8.80 11.03 32.11
CA ILE A 247 9.35 11.26 33.45
C ILE A 247 10.66 12.06 33.50
N ALA A 248 11.42 12.08 32.41
CA ALA A 248 12.63 12.88 32.30
C ALA A 248 12.99 13.08 30.82
N HIS A 249 13.83 14.08 30.54
CA HIS A 249 14.34 14.36 29.22
C HIS A 249 15.85 14.63 29.27
N GLU A 250 16.61 14.03 28.35
CA GLU A 250 18.05 14.19 28.24
C GLU A 250 18.49 14.23 26.78
N GLY A 251 18.90 15.39 26.29
CA GLY A 251 19.36 15.59 24.92
C GLY A 251 18.24 15.42 23.90
N ASP A 252 18.28 14.35 23.10
CA ASP A 252 17.29 13.93 22.11
C ASP A 252 16.52 12.67 22.55
N MET A 253 16.53 12.38 23.85
CA MET A 253 15.93 11.19 24.44
C MET A 253 15.00 11.53 25.58
N THR A 254 13.87 10.87 25.58
CA THR A 254 12.85 10.99 26.62
C THR A 254 12.80 9.69 27.43
N GLN A 255 12.89 9.82 28.76
CA GLN A 255 12.63 8.69 29.66
C GLN A 255 11.13 8.56 29.88
N ILE A 256 10.61 7.38 29.61
CA ILE A 256 9.20 7.03 29.74
C ILE A 256 8.99 5.98 30.84
N GLU A 257 7.88 6.10 31.53
CA GLU A 257 7.37 5.08 32.43
C GLU A 257 6.34 4.24 31.70
N LEU A 258 6.54 2.94 31.68
CA LEU A 258 5.65 1.93 31.14
C LEU A 258 4.98 1.20 32.30
N ASP A 259 3.65 1.24 32.38
CA ASP A 259 2.82 0.52 33.35
C ASP A 259 1.77 -0.29 32.59
N MET A 260 2.11 -1.56 32.26
CA MET A 260 1.41 -2.37 31.28
C MET A 260 1.16 -3.79 31.76
N TRP A 261 0.27 -4.49 31.07
CA TRP A 261 -0.02 -5.89 31.28
C TRP A 261 0.87 -6.79 30.42
N ARG A 262 1.29 -7.93 30.97
CA ARG A 262 1.91 -9.02 30.20
C ARG A 262 1.29 -10.36 30.59
N LYS A 263 1.28 -11.31 29.67
CA LYS A 263 0.88 -12.69 29.98
C LYS A 263 1.98 -13.39 30.74
N ASN A 264 1.63 -14.05 31.85
CA ASN A 264 2.57 -14.91 32.59
C ASN A 264 2.76 -16.24 31.84
N LYS A 265 3.22 -16.14 30.56
CA LYS A 265 3.47 -17.30 29.71
C LYS A 265 4.75 -17.07 28.89
N GLY A 266 5.55 -18.11 28.73
CA GLY A 266 6.82 -18.01 28.00
C GLY A 266 7.78 -17.06 28.71
N TYR A 267 8.30 -16.07 28.00
CA TYR A 267 9.24 -15.07 28.55
C TYR A 267 8.56 -13.77 29.02
N GLY A 268 7.25 -13.59 28.78
CA GLY A 268 6.53 -12.37 29.14
C GLY A 268 7.02 -11.12 28.39
N ARG A 269 7.48 -11.28 27.14
CA ARG A 269 8.14 -10.23 26.34
C ARG A 269 7.18 -9.18 25.79
N VAL A 270 5.96 -9.60 25.42
CA VAL A 270 4.97 -8.72 24.79
C VAL A 270 4.08 -8.14 25.87
N TRP A 271 4.02 -6.80 25.89
CA TRP A 271 3.26 -6.05 26.86
C TRP A 271 2.10 -5.32 26.18
N TYR A 272 1.04 -5.10 26.94
CA TYR A 272 -0.26 -4.63 26.50
C TYR A 272 -0.76 -3.53 27.43
N THR A 273 -1.28 -2.46 26.89
CA THR A 273 -1.89 -1.40 27.71
C THR A 273 -3.18 -1.92 28.38
N TYR A 274 -3.95 -2.75 27.68
CA TYR A 274 -5.26 -3.20 28.13
C TYR A 274 -5.25 -4.68 28.54
N PHE A 275 -5.79 -4.96 29.72
CA PHE A 275 -5.97 -6.32 30.23
C PHE A 275 -6.92 -7.12 29.31
N GLY A 276 -6.58 -8.36 28.98
CA GLY A 276 -7.41 -9.27 28.18
C GLY A 276 -7.40 -9.02 26.66
N LEU A 277 -6.91 -7.86 26.21
CA LEU A 277 -6.83 -7.53 24.78
C LEU A 277 -5.45 -7.83 24.21
N ASN A 278 -5.41 -8.53 23.07
CA ASN A 278 -4.16 -8.84 22.36
C ASN A 278 -3.77 -7.71 21.41
N ILE A 279 -3.58 -6.52 21.96
CA ILE A 279 -3.13 -5.33 21.24
C ILE A 279 -1.68 -5.05 21.70
N PRO A 280 -0.66 -5.55 20.99
CA PRO A 280 0.74 -5.37 21.38
C PRO A 280 1.14 -3.89 21.39
N ASP A 281 1.74 -3.45 22.48
CA ASP A 281 2.21 -2.08 22.67
C ASP A 281 3.72 -2.00 22.83
N VAL A 282 4.32 -2.96 23.53
CA VAL A 282 5.76 -3.03 23.74
C VAL A 282 6.24 -4.46 23.61
N THR A 283 7.40 -4.66 23.01
CA THR A 283 8.11 -5.93 22.99
C THR A 283 9.49 -5.75 23.60
N ILE A 284 9.73 -6.38 24.74
CA ILE A 284 11.01 -6.32 25.49
C ILE A 284 11.90 -7.48 25.10
N ASP A 285 13.20 -7.28 25.12
CA ASP A 285 14.17 -8.34 24.89
C ASP A 285 14.07 -9.44 25.93
N LYS A 286 14.39 -10.67 25.51
CA LYS A 286 14.11 -11.90 26.24
C LYS A 286 14.75 -11.95 27.65
N GLU A 287 15.99 -11.51 27.72
CA GLU A 287 16.75 -11.49 28.96
C GLU A 287 16.22 -10.40 29.90
N LEU A 288 15.94 -9.23 29.37
CA LEU A 288 15.46 -8.06 30.12
C LEU A 288 14.02 -8.20 30.59
N ALA A 289 13.17 -8.91 29.87
CA ALA A 289 11.77 -9.13 30.26
C ALA A 289 11.63 -9.92 31.62
N ARG A 290 12.68 -10.61 32.04
CA ARG A 290 12.73 -11.38 33.29
C ARG A 290 13.66 -10.78 34.35
N ASP A 291 14.32 -9.69 34.06
CA ASP A 291 15.19 -9.01 35.01
C ASP A 291 14.34 -8.28 36.07
N GLU A 292 14.30 -8.80 37.31
CA GLU A 292 13.55 -8.23 38.43
C GLU A 292 14.10 -6.86 38.87
N ASN A 293 15.33 -6.51 38.50
CA ASN A 293 15.86 -5.16 38.77
C ASN A 293 15.33 -4.13 37.77
N LEU A 294 14.93 -4.56 36.56
CA LEU A 294 14.40 -3.69 35.52
C LEU A 294 12.88 -3.67 35.51
N VAL A 295 12.24 -4.83 35.70
CA VAL A 295 10.79 -5.02 35.55
C VAL A 295 10.17 -5.38 36.90
N THR A 296 9.35 -4.49 37.43
CA THR A 296 8.62 -4.71 38.69
C THR A 296 7.22 -5.22 38.40
N VAL A 297 6.83 -6.35 39.01
CA VAL A 297 5.44 -6.83 38.93
C VAL A 297 4.64 -6.14 40.03
N THR A 298 3.58 -5.44 39.67
CA THR A 298 2.74 -4.66 40.60
C THR A 298 1.42 -5.35 40.93
N GLU A 299 0.88 -6.15 40.00
CA GLU A 299 -0.41 -6.84 40.14
C GLU A 299 -0.40 -8.15 39.31
N SER A 300 -1.20 -9.14 39.76
CA SER A 300 -1.50 -10.35 38.96
C SER A 300 -3.01 -10.58 38.94
N LYS A 301 -3.56 -10.86 37.75
CA LYS A 301 -4.98 -11.11 37.51
C LYS A 301 -5.17 -12.25 36.50
N GLU A 302 -6.12 -13.13 36.78
CA GLU A 302 -6.48 -14.21 35.83
C GLU A 302 -7.51 -13.71 34.83
N ASP A 303 -7.26 -13.96 33.53
CA ASP A 303 -8.20 -13.66 32.48
C ASP A 303 -9.36 -14.69 32.51
N PRO A 304 -10.59 -14.25 32.74
CA PRO A 304 -11.74 -15.16 32.92
C PRO A 304 -12.10 -15.94 31.66
N LEU A 305 -11.70 -15.47 30.47
CA LEU A 305 -12.00 -16.14 29.20
C LEU A 305 -10.98 -17.24 28.88
N THR A 306 -9.73 -17.04 29.20
CA THR A 306 -8.65 -17.96 28.81
C THR A 306 -8.05 -18.74 29.97
N GLY A 307 -8.32 -18.35 31.21
CA GLY A 307 -7.67 -18.88 32.42
C GLY A 307 -6.17 -18.57 32.50
N LEU A 308 -5.67 -17.63 31.68
CA LEU A 308 -4.28 -17.21 31.71
C LEU A 308 -4.07 -16.14 32.80
N GLU A 309 -3.03 -16.31 33.56
CA GLU A 309 -2.57 -15.27 34.46
C GLU A 309 -1.87 -14.16 33.68
N TRP A 310 -2.29 -12.92 33.96
CA TRP A 310 -1.65 -11.70 33.45
C TRP A 310 -1.02 -10.98 34.63
N GLN A 311 0.14 -10.37 34.40
CA GLN A 311 0.88 -9.57 35.36
C GLN A 311 0.94 -8.13 34.87
N LYS A 312 0.57 -7.20 35.76
CA LYS A 312 0.83 -5.80 35.56
C LYS A 312 2.28 -5.52 35.93
N VAL A 313 3.02 -4.90 35.01
CA VAL A 313 4.45 -4.68 35.14
C VAL A 313 4.79 -3.21 34.87
N SER A 314 5.77 -2.72 35.65
CA SER A 314 6.26 -1.36 35.50
C SER A 314 7.76 -1.35 35.24
N THR A 315 8.21 -0.45 34.36
CA THR A 315 9.63 -0.19 34.07
C THR A 315 9.82 1.23 33.56
N LYS A 316 11.09 1.69 33.52
CA LYS A 316 11.50 2.98 32.98
C LYS A 316 12.54 2.76 31.92
N LEU A 317 12.24 3.23 30.71
CA LEU A 317 13.10 3.07 29.53
C LEU A 317 13.23 4.41 28.79
N TRP A 318 14.16 4.46 27.86
CA TRP A 318 14.41 5.64 27.04
C TRP A 318 13.94 5.40 25.61
N VAL A 319 13.35 6.45 25.02
CA VAL A 319 12.90 6.48 23.61
C VAL A 319 13.36 7.78 22.97
N ALA A 320 13.53 7.80 21.64
CA ALA A 320 13.85 9.03 20.93
C ALA A 320 12.64 9.97 20.85
N ASP A 321 12.88 11.29 20.91
CA ASP A 321 11.83 12.30 20.96
C ASP A 321 10.96 12.36 19.69
N GLY A 322 11.53 12.12 18.54
CA GLY A 322 10.94 12.40 17.23
C GLY A 322 9.72 11.57 16.81
N GLY A 323 9.15 10.75 17.72
CA GLY A 323 7.97 9.93 17.43
C GLY A 323 6.87 10.07 18.47
N LEU A 324 6.89 11.08 19.34
CA LEU A 324 5.93 11.28 20.42
C LEU A 324 5.01 12.48 20.13
N MET A 325 3.70 12.33 20.32
CA MET A 325 2.69 13.39 20.19
C MET A 325 1.76 13.44 21.40
N GLU A 326 1.26 14.64 21.71
CA GLU A 326 0.33 14.87 22.83
C GLU A 326 -1.03 14.21 22.59
N SER A 327 -1.47 14.10 21.31
CA SER A 327 -2.74 13.49 20.93
C SER A 327 -2.54 12.43 19.86
N ILE A 328 -3.31 11.36 19.94
CA ILE A 328 -3.37 10.29 18.92
C ILE A 328 -4.37 10.59 17.80
N GLU A 329 -5.23 11.58 17.96
CA GLU A 329 -6.30 11.89 16.98
C GLU A 329 -5.80 12.13 15.55
N PRO A 330 -4.71 12.91 15.32
CA PRO A 330 -4.21 13.06 13.95
C PRO A 330 -3.80 11.75 13.30
N ALA A 331 -3.26 10.80 14.06
CA ALA A 331 -2.96 9.46 13.57
C ALA A 331 -4.24 8.66 13.26
N TRP A 332 -5.29 8.83 14.06
CA TRP A 332 -6.60 8.18 13.83
C TRP A 332 -7.33 8.74 12.61
N ASP A 333 -7.23 10.02 12.34
CA ASP A 333 -7.77 10.61 11.12
C ASP A 333 -7.11 10.02 9.88
N ILE A 334 -5.77 9.91 9.87
CA ILE A 334 -5.02 9.28 8.80
C ILE A 334 -5.37 7.80 8.67
N ALA A 335 -5.44 7.07 9.78
CA ALA A 335 -5.77 5.64 9.79
C ALA A 335 -7.19 5.39 9.27
N SER A 336 -8.17 6.17 9.72
CA SER A 336 -9.57 6.09 9.30
C SER A 336 -9.73 6.36 7.81
N GLN A 337 -9.11 7.44 7.32
CA GLN A 337 -9.14 7.78 5.89
C GLN A 337 -8.44 6.71 5.06
N THR A 338 -7.27 6.25 5.49
CA THR A 338 -6.50 5.19 4.82
C THR A 338 -7.30 3.88 4.76
N TYR A 339 -7.98 3.53 5.85
CA TYR A 339 -8.88 2.37 5.90
C TYR A 339 -10.05 2.53 4.93
N ALA A 340 -10.69 3.69 4.90
CA ALA A 340 -11.78 3.97 3.98
C ALA A 340 -11.33 3.86 2.52
N ASP A 341 -10.22 4.48 2.16
CA ASP A 341 -9.73 4.54 0.78
C ASP A 341 -9.29 3.17 0.24
N ASN A 342 -8.71 2.32 1.09
CA ASN A 342 -8.20 1.02 0.66
C ASN A 342 -9.22 -0.12 0.80
N CYS A 343 -10.06 -0.11 1.83
CA CYS A 343 -10.90 -1.27 2.15
C CYS A 343 -12.32 -1.18 1.61
N SER A 344 -12.80 0.02 1.22
CA SER A 344 -14.12 0.20 0.60
C SER A 344 -14.17 -0.19 -0.88
N THR A 345 -13.03 -0.38 -1.50
CA THR A 345 -12.91 -0.56 -2.95
C THR A 345 -13.49 -1.89 -3.44
N CYS A 346 -13.20 -3.01 -2.73
CA CYS A 346 -13.59 -4.34 -3.18
C CYS A 346 -14.96 -4.77 -2.67
N HIS A 347 -15.33 -4.43 -1.44
CA HIS A 347 -16.61 -4.73 -0.83
C HIS A 347 -16.97 -3.65 0.20
N ARG A 348 -18.19 -3.72 0.75
CA ARG A 348 -18.56 -2.81 1.84
C ARG A 348 -17.56 -2.98 2.98
N GLN A 349 -16.92 -1.89 3.34
CA GLN A 349 -15.98 -1.80 4.44
C GLN A 349 -16.68 -2.21 5.75
N PRO A 350 -16.13 -3.18 6.51
CA PRO A 350 -16.62 -3.48 7.84
C PRO A 350 -16.45 -2.26 8.77
N ASN A 351 -17.45 -2.01 9.62
CA ASN A 351 -17.28 -1.02 10.67
C ASN A 351 -16.23 -1.53 11.68
N PRO A 352 -15.29 -0.72 12.18
CA PRO A 352 -14.34 -1.14 13.22
C PRO A 352 -15.02 -1.84 14.41
N SER A 353 -16.18 -1.35 14.85
CA SER A 353 -16.98 -1.94 15.94
C SER A 353 -17.78 -3.21 15.58
N SER A 354 -17.64 -3.74 14.36
CA SER A 354 -18.32 -4.98 13.95
C SER A 354 -17.59 -6.26 14.36
N HIS A 355 -16.37 -6.14 14.86
CA HIS A 355 -15.52 -7.25 15.29
C HIS A 355 -14.80 -6.90 16.60
N ASP A 356 -14.43 -7.93 17.35
CA ASP A 356 -13.66 -7.79 18.58
C ASP A 356 -12.18 -7.47 18.28
N ALA A 357 -11.50 -6.81 19.21
CA ALA A 357 -10.08 -6.43 19.07
C ALA A 357 -9.19 -7.62 18.69
N ASN A 358 -9.47 -8.79 19.27
CA ASN A 358 -8.71 -10.01 19.03
C ASN A 358 -9.02 -10.71 17.70
N GLN A 359 -10.11 -10.34 17.01
CA GLN A 359 -10.49 -10.86 15.68
C GLN A 359 -9.83 -10.07 14.54
N TRP A 360 -9.61 -8.77 14.74
CA TRP A 360 -9.06 -7.89 13.73
C TRP A 360 -7.73 -8.35 13.12
N PRO A 361 -6.72 -8.83 13.89
CA PRO A 361 -5.46 -9.29 13.29
C PRO A 361 -5.62 -10.42 12.27
N GLY A 362 -6.54 -11.37 12.52
CA GLY A 362 -6.82 -12.46 11.60
C GLY A 362 -7.50 -11.99 10.31
N LEU A 363 -8.48 -11.10 10.42
CA LEU A 363 -9.17 -10.48 9.28
C LEU A 363 -8.21 -9.59 8.48
N TRP A 364 -7.42 -8.79 9.17
CA TRP A 364 -6.44 -7.89 8.59
C TRP A 364 -5.39 -8.64 7.77
N SER A 365 -4.80 -9.70 8.33
CA SER A 365 -3.78 -10.50 7.64
C SER A 365 -4.27 -11.12 6.33
N GLY A 366 -5.57 -11.42 6.23
CA GLY A 366 -6.19 -11.90 5.00
C GLY A 366 -6.44 -10.83 3.94
N MET A 367 -6.43 -9.54 4.31
CA MET A 367 -6.83 -8.43 3.44
C MET A 367 -5.68 -7.48 3.11
N VAL A 368 -4.75 -7.23 4.04
CA VAL A 368 -3.68 -6.23 3.88
C VAL A 368 -2.80 -6.50 2.65
N GLY A 369 -2.57 -7.76 2.31
CA GLY A 369 -1.79 -8.16 1.12
C GLY A 369 -2.39 -7.71 -0.22
N PHE A 370 -3.66 -7.30 -0.27
CA PHE A 370 -4.30 -6.74 -1.46
C PHE A 370 -4.19 -5.20 -1.53
N THR A 371 -3.66 -4.58 -0.50
CA THR A 371 -3.39 -3.14 -0.45
C THR A 371 -1.95 -2.84 -0.87
N SER A 372 -1.63 -1.55 -1.00
CA SER A 372 -0.26 -1.06 -1.20
C SER A 372 0.22 -0.25 0.00
N LEU A 373 -0.28 -0.59 1.20
CA LEU A 373 0.14 0.06 2.43
C LEU A 373 1.55 -0.40 2.81
N ASP A 374 2.37 0.54 3.24
CA ASP A 374 3.64 0.23 3.91
C ASP A 374 3.42 -0.36 5.30
N GLY A 375 4.48 -0.89 5.91
CA GLY A 375 4.40 -1.60 7.18
C GLY A 375 3.88 -0.73 8.32
N ASP A 376 4.33 0.52 8.42
CA ASP A 376 3.97 1.43 9.50
C ASP A 376 2.53 1.94 9.36
N THR A 377 2.15 2.34 8.15
CA THR A 377 0.76 2.70 7.83
C THR A 377 -0.19 1.52 8.06
N ALA A 378 0.21 0.31 7.68
CA ALA A 378 -0.59 -0.90 7.90
C ALA A 378 -0.75 -1.22 9.40
N ALA A 379 0.31 -1.06 10.19
CA ALA A 379 0.28 -1.24 11.65
C ALA A 379 -0.62 -0.19 12.32
N MET A 380 -0.55 1.07 11.89
CA MET A 380 -1.40 2.15 12.37
C MET A 380 -2.89 1.86 12.10
N VAL A 381 -3.24 1.44 10.89
CA VAL A 381 -4.63 1.09 10.55
C VAL A 381 -5.12 -0.11 11.37
N LEU A 382 -4.31 -1.15 11.53
CA LEU A 382 -4.70 -2.30 12.38
C LEU A 382 -4.93 -1.87 13.83
N LYS A 383 -4.04 -1.05 14.39
CA LYS A 383 -4.17 -0.53 15.75
C LYS A 383 -5.46 0.30 15.91
N TYR A 384 -5.75 1.16 14.93
CA TYR A 384 -7.01 1.92 14.86
C TYR A 384 -8.22 0.99 14.90
N LEU A 385 -8.24 -0.08 14.09
CA LEU A 385 -9.34 -1.04 14.05
C LEU A 385 -9.53 -1.76 15.39
N GLN A 386 -8.45 -2.15 16.04
CA GLN A 386 -8.48 -2.83 17.34
C GLN A 386 -8.97 -1.90 18.45
N LEU A 387 -8.51 -0.65 18.47
CA LEU A 387 -8.90 0.32 19.51
C LEU A 387 -10.30 0.95 19.26
N ASN A 388 -10.93 0.66 18.12
CA ASN A 388 -12.33 1.01 17.81
C ASN A 388 -13.23 -0.23 17.68
N SER A 389 -12.82 -1.38 18.20
CA SER A 389 -13.53 -2.65 18.14
C SER A 389 -14.75 -2.69 19.06
N SER A 390 -15.60 -3.73 18.88
CA SER A 390 -16.85 -3.90 19.65
C SER A 390 -16.65 -4.06 21.15
N ASP A 391 -15.53 -4.68 21.56
CA ASP A 391 -15.21 -5.02 22.94
C ASP A 391 -14.19 -4.07 23.60
N PHE A 392 -13.64 -3.11 22.85
CA PHE A 392 -12.63 -2.20 23.40
C PHE A 392 -13.18 -1.36 24.56
N ALA A 393 -14.34 -0.74 24.39
CA ALA A 393 -14.94 0.11 25.43
C ALA A 393 -15.24 -0.65 26.72
N SER A 394 -15.73 -1.91 26.62
CA SER A 394 -16.07 -2.73 27.79
C SER A 394 -14.85 -3.21 28.57
N ASN A 395 -13.73 -3.47 27.88
CA ASN A 395 -12.51 -3.95 28.48
C ASN A 395 -11.61 -2.82 28.99
N SER A 396 -11.72 -1.60 28.45
CA SER A 396 -10.98 -0.45 28.92
C SER A 396 -11.46 0.04 30.30
N GLU A 397 -12.76 -0.12 30.60
CA GLU A 397 -13.33 0.25 31.90
C GLU A 397 -12.87 -0.65 33.07
N GLU A 398 -12.50 -1.91 32.80
CA GLU A 398 -12.05 -2.85 33.84
C GLU A 398 -10.53 -2.75 34.16
N GLY A 399 -9.74 -2.09 33.31
CA GLY A 399 -8.26 -2.05 33.40
C GLY A 399 -7.64 -0.73 33.82
N GLY A 400 -8.40 0.34 33.95
CA GLY A 400 -7.87 1.68 34.01
C GLY A 400 -7.76 2.31 35.38
N SER A 401 -6.59 2.82 35.67
CA SER A 401 -6.43 3.96 36.56
C SER A 401 -5.80 5.10 35.77
N SER A 402 -6.44 6.27 35.76
CA SER A 402 -5.89 7.59 35.43
C SER A 402 -5.58 8.00 33.98
N ILE A 403 -5.61 7.11 32.99
CA ILE A 403 -5.43 7.48 31.56
C ILE A 403 -6.78 7.52 30.80
N GLU A 404 -7.84 6.96 31.39
CA GLU A 404 -9.18 6.81 30.80
C GLU A 404 -9.88 8.13 30.45
N ASP A 405 -9.65 9.18 31.22
CA ASP A 405 -10.28 10.49 30.99
C ASP A 405 -9.82 11.11 29.63
N THR A 406 -8.64 10.72 29.12
CA THR A 406 -8.09 11.26 27.88
C THR A 406 -8.65 10.57 26.64
N PHE A 407 -9.04 9.27 26.72
CA PHE A 407 -9.60 8.52 25.59
C PHE A 407 -11.11 8.73 25.40
N GLN A 408 -11.85 9.14 26.44
CA GLN A 408 -13.29 9.42 26.32
C GLN A 408 -13.56 10.71 25.55
N ASP A 409 -12.66 11.70 25.62
CA ASP A 409 -12.77 12.95 24.87
C ASP A 409 -12.33 12.80 23.39
N ALA A 410 -11.59 11.74 23.06
CA ALA A 410 -11.08 11.46 21.70
C ALA A 410 -12.04 10.65 20.80
N ARG A 411 -13.28 10.42 21.18
CA ARG A 411 -14.25 9.76 20.30
C ARG A 411 -14.87 10.79 19.35
N PRO A 412 -14.66 10.70 18.03
CA PRO A 412 -15.43 11.51 17.10
C PRO A 412 -16.91 11.14 17.26
N GLY A 413 -17.72 12.13 17.62
CA GLY A 413 -19.14 11.99 17.85
C GLY A 413 -19.86 11.35 16.66
N LEU A 414 -20.16 10.06 16.76
CA LEU A 414 -21.17 9.41 15.94
C LEU A 414 -22.54 9.94 16.41
N SER A 415 -22.88 11.16 15.95
CA SER A 415 -24.25 11.63 16.01
C SER A 415 -25.10 10.69 15.15
N ALA A 416 -25.87 9.85 15.81
CA ALA A 416 -26.96 9.13 15.17
C ALA A 416 -27.92 10.15 14.59
N SER A 417 -27.86 10.40 13.29
CA SER A 417 -28.99 11.04 12.58
C SER A 417 -30.02 9.96 12.30
N SER A 418 -31.02 9.91 13.19
CA SER A 418 -32.28 9.26 12.92
C SER A 418 -33.08 10.13 11.94
N SER A 419 -33.25 9.67 10.72
CA SER A 419 -34.43 9.85 9.88
C SER A 419 -34.34 8.97 8.63
#